data_08e86cec1cdf479ad547deacd9b1b921
#
_entry.id   08e86cec1cdf479ad547deacd9b1b921
#
_cell.length_a   1.000
_cell.length_b   1.000
_cell.length_c   1.000
_cell.angle_alpha   90.00
_cell.angle_beta   90.00
_cell.angle_gamma   90.00
#
_symmetry.space_group_name_H-M   'P 1'
#
loop_
_entity.id
_entity.type
_entity.pdbx_description
1 polymer ?
#
loop_
_entity_poly.entity_id
_entity_poly.type
_entity_poly.pdbx_seq_one_letter_code
_entity_poly.pdbx_strand_id
1 'polypeptide(L)'
;MLPSQPPTAAATLPPTGERTAPGLPDEEYWFARHEAAYAWIADRFGPSIRGGVVADAGAGEGYGTSWLASAGARLVIAWEYDEAACTHSHLAYRDAAVARANLDALPARDDSIELVASCQVIEHLWDLPRFLRECRRVLRPGGTLVVTTPNRLTFSPGLSRGDKPVNPFHVEEFDAQQIDELLHAAGFTGVDVMGLHHGERIAEWEGDHGSIVAAQVEAVLHDRWSTDLRSFIRTVDRRDFVVSPSTDGAADLVGIGYAP
;
A
#
# COMPACT_ATOMS: atom_id res chain seq x y z
N MET A 1 18.89 2.73 -12.18
CA MET A 1 18.54 1.47 -12.87
C MET A 1 17.52 0.82 -11.96
N LEU A 2 16.23 0.84 -12.31
CA LEU A 2 15.18 0.22 -11.52
C LEU A 2 15.40 -1.30 -11.48
N PRO A 3 15.05 -1.99 -10.38
CA PRO A 3 15.27 -3.42 -10.27
C PRO A 3 14.56 -4.15 -11.40
N SER A 4 15.28 -4.98 -12.09
CA SER A 4 14.75 -5.95 -13.03
C SER A 4 14.01 -7.00 -12.21
N GLN A 5 12.74 -7.18 -12.45
CA GLN A 5 11.82 -8.21 -11.98
C GLN A 5 12.02 -8.73 -10.53
N PRO A 6 10.94 -8.86 -9.75
CA PRO A 6 11.01 -9.53 -8.46
C PRO A 6 11.61 -10.95 -8.65
N PRO A 7 12.33 -11.46 -7.64
CA PRO A 7 12.93 -12.78 -7.74
C PRO A 7 11.87 -13.82 -8.06
N THR A 8 12.15 -14.65 -9.08
CA THR A 8 11.31 -15.77 -9.48
C THR A 8 11.02 -16.66 -8.29
N ALA A 9 9.75 -16.74 -7.92
CA ALA A 9 9.10 -17.80 -7.15
C ALA A 9 9.96 -18.51 -6.08
N ALA A 10 10.29 -17.81 -5.01
CA ALA A 10 10.26 -18.45 -3.69
C ALA A 10 8.79 -18.81 -3.45
N ALA A 11 8.50 -19.98 -2.85
CA ALA A 11 7.12 -20.41 -2.62
C ALA A 11 6.28 -19.24 -2.09
N THR A 12 5.30 -18.81 -2.85
CA THR A 12 4.42 -17.69 -2.49
C THR A 12 3.70 -18.05 -1.20
N LEU A 13 3.51 -17.05 -0.32
CA LEU A 13 2.65 -17.22 0.83
C LEU A 13 1.24 -17.62 0.40
N PRO A 14 0.54 -18.46 1.19
CA PRO A 14 -0.84 -18.77 0.90
C PRO A 14 -1.66 -17.49 0.77
N PRO A 15 -2.54 -17.35 -0.23
CA PRO A 15 -3.43 -16.22 -0.33
C PRO A 15 -4.33 -16.16 0.91
N THR A 16 -4.43 -14.98 1.52
CA THR A 16 -5.31 -14.74 2.68
C THR A 16 -6.64 -14.10 2.28
N GLY A 17 -6.79 -13.71 1.01
CA GLY A 17 -7.87 -12.89 0.51
C GLY A 17 -7.60 -11.38 0.61
N GLU A 18 -6.54 -11.00 1.33
CA GLU A 18 -6.13 -9.59 1.54
C GLU A 18 -4.69 -9.33 1.13
N ARG A 19 -3.87 -10.35 1.10
CA ARG A 19 -2.46 -10.23 0.72
C ARG A 19 -2.29 -10.55 -0.75
N THR A 20 -1.75 -9.60 -1.50
CA THR A 20 -1.31 -9.85 -2.87
C THR A 20 0.17 -10.20 -2.90
N ALA A 21 0.58 -10.98 -3.91
CA ALA A 21 1.96 -11.37 -4.12
C ALA A 21 2.28 -11.44 -5.62
N PRO A 22 3.54 -11.27 -6.01
CA PRO A 22 3.92 -11.36 -7.42
C PRO A 22 3.66 -12.75 -7.99
N GLY A 23 3.05 -12.79 -9.19
CA GLY A 23 2.86 -14.02 -9.95
C GLY A 23 1.67 -14.89 -9.49
N LEU A 24 0.80 -14.40 -8.64
CA LEU A 24 -0.49 -15.04 -8.36
C LEU A 24 -1.42 -14.83 -9.55
N PRO A 25 -1.95 -15.93 -10.15
CA PRO A 25 -2.87 -15.82 -11.29
C PRO A 25 -4.15 -15.07 -10.90
N ASP A 26 -4.61 -14.21 -11.79
CA ASP A 26 -5.81 -13.41 -11.68
C ASP A 26 -5.74 -12.33 -10.55
N GLU A 27 -4.53 -12.12 -9.96
CA GLU A 27 -4.22 -11.09 -8.96
C GLU A 27 -3.35 -9.94 -9.53
N GLU A 28 -3.03 -9.99 -10.82
CA GLU A 28 -2.08 -9.08 -11.45
C GLU A 28 -2.48 -7.60 -11.30
N TYR A 29 -3.78 -7.29 -11.40
CA TYR A 29 -4.29 -5.94 -11.18
C TYR A 29 -4.03 -5.46 -9.74
N TRP A 30 -4.36 -6.30 -8.75
CA TRP A 30 -4.20 -5.95 -7.33
C TRP A 30 -2.73 -5.75 -6.97
N PHE A 31 -1.87 -6.66 -7.44
CA PHE A 31 -0.44 -6.55 -7.24
C PHE A 31 0.14 -5.30 -7.92
N ALA A 32 -0.21 -5.04 -9.17
CA ALA A 32 0.25 -3.89 -9.94
C ALA A 32 -0.14 -2.56 -9.29
N ARG A 33 -1.34 -2.47 -8.69
CA ARG A 33 -1.81 -1.31 -7.93
C ARG A 33 -0.91 -1.01 -6.73
N HIS A 34 -0.58 -2.03 -5.93
CA HIS A 34 0.33 -1.90 -4.80
C HIS A 34 1.76 -1.55 -5.26
N GLU A 35 2.24 -2.23 -6.30
CA GLU A 35 3.56 -1.96 -6.87
C GLU A 35 3.68 -0.52 -7.36
N ALA A 36 2.64 0.03 -7.97
CA ALA A 36 2.60 1.42 -8.41
C ALA A 36 2.77 2.40 -7.24
N ALA A 37 2.11 2.14 -6.10
CA ALA A 37 2.26 2.96 -4.91
C ALA A 37 3.70 2.95 -4.38
N TYR A 38 4.31 1.78 -4.22
CA TYR A 38 5.71 1.68 -3.77
C TYR A 38 6.69 2.30 -4.76
N ALA A 39 6.50 2.10 -6.06
CA ALA A 39 7.33 2.72 -7.09
C ALA A 39 7.24 4.25 -7.03
N TRP A 40 6.03 4.79 -6.86
CA TRP A 40 5.84 6.22 -6.71
C TRP A 40 6.49 6.76 -5.42
N ILE A 41 6.38 6.05 -4.29
CA ILE A 41 7.04 6.43 -3.04
C ILE A 41 8.57 6.47 -3.24
N ALA A 42 9.13 5.43 -3.87
CA ALA A 42 10.57 5.34 -4.15
C ALA A 42 11.06 6.48 -5.04
N ASP A 43 10.31 6.85 -6.05
CA ASP A 43 10.65 7.95 -6.97
C ASP A 43 10.48 9.32 -6.28
N ARG A 44 9.34 9.56 -5.64
CA ARG A 44 8.97 10.85 -5.04
C ARG A 44 9.85 11.21 -3.86
N PHE A 45 10.19 10.24 -3.02
CA PHE A 45 10.95 10.42 -1.79
C PHE A 45 12.37 9.86 -1.88
N GLY A 46 12.83 9.47 -3.06
CA GLY A 46 14.18 8.96 -3.29
C GLY A 46 15.31 9.79 -2.66
N PRO A 47 15.29 11.14 -2.72
CA PRO A 47 16.29 11.97 -2.01
C PRO A 47 16.30 11.77 -0.49
N SER A 48 15.14 11.60 0.16
CA SER A 48 15.01 11.36 1.60
C SER A 48 15.31 9.93 1.99
N ILE A 49 15.03 8.96 1.09
CA ILE A 49 15.31 7.54 1.29
C ILE A 49 16.80 7.23 1.20
N ARG A 50 17.50 7.88 0.28
CA ARG A 50 18.89 7.56 -0.04
C ARG A 50 19.84 7.75 1.15
N GLY A 51 20.49 6.65 1.54
CA GLY A 51 21.41 6.62 2.68
C GLY A 51 20.72 6.66 4.04
N GLY A 52 19.39 6.77 4.08
CA GLY A 52 18.57 6.80 5.30
C GLY A 52 18.17 5.42 5.81
N VAL A 53 17.52 5.42 6.97
CA VAL A 53 16.78 4.26 7.51
C VAL A 53 15.31 4.46 7.19
N VAL A 54 14.71 3.51 6.51
CA VAL A 54 13.28 3.56 6.16
C VAL A 54 12.57 2.33 6.69
N ALA A 55 11.28 2.45 6.92
CA ALA A 55 10.47 1.33 7.38
C ALA A 55 9.28 1.11 6.45
N ASP A 56 8.93 -0.16 6.29
CA ASP A 56 7.72 -0.65 5.64
C ASP A 56 6.83 -1.25 6.73
N ALA A 57 5.77 -0.56 7.09
CA ALA A 57 4.89 -0.91 8.20
C ALA A 57 3.66 -1.67 7.68
N GLY A 58 3.60 -2.96 7.98
CA GLY A 58 2.69 -3.92 7.37
C GLY A 58 3.25 -4.46 6.06
N ALA A 59 4.52 -4.90 6.08
CA ALA A 59 5.27 -5.26 4.88
C ALA A 59 4.72 -6.47 4.11
N GLY A 60 3.86 -7.27 4.73
CA GLY A 60 3.21 -8.41 4.10
C GLY A 60 4.22 -9.41 3.52
N GLU A 61 4.08 -9.69 2.23
CA GLU A 61 4.94 -10.61 1.47
C GLU A 61 6.39 -10.09 1.36
N GLY A 62 6.59 -8.75 1.36
CA GLY A 62 7.92 -8.14 1.40
C GLY A 62 8.36 -7.45 0.11
N TYR A 63 7.62 -7.53 -0.98
CA TYR A 63 8.00 -6.90 -2.26
C TYR A 63 8.16 -5.37 -2.14
N GLY A 64 7.37 -4.72 -1.28
CA GLY A 64 7.45 -3.27 -1.03
C GLY A 64 8.80 -2.85 -0.49
N THR A 65 9.38 -3.65 0.41
CA THR A 65 10.71 -3.38 0.96
C THR A 65 11.81 -3.35 -0.10
N SER A 66 11.68 -4.17 -1.15
CA SER A 66 12.64 -4.15 -2.28
C SER A 66 12.59 -2.85 -3.06
N TRP A 67 11.40 -2.24 -3.22
CA TRP A 67 11.27 -0.93 -3.84
C TRP A 67 11.98 0.14 -3.03
N LEU A 68 11.78 0.16 -1.71
CA LEU A 68 12.45 1.12 -0.81
C LEU A 68 13.97 0.91 -0.78
N ALA A 69 14.44 -0.33 -0.78
CA ALA A 69 15.85 -0.65 -0.86
C ALA A 69 16.47 -0.17 -2.18
N SER A 70 15.77 -0.38 -3.31
CA SER A 70 16.25 0.03 -4.63
C SER A 70 16.37 1.55 -4.78
N ALA A 71 15.61 2.33 -4.02
CA ALA A 71 15.73 3.79 -3.95
C ALA A 71 17.02 4.25 -3.25
N GLY A 72 17.79 3.31 -2.68
CA GLY A 72 19.10 3.55 -2.10
C GLY A 72 19.08 3.76 -0.58
N ALA A 73 18.08 3.24 0.11
CA ALA A 73 18.07 3.20 1.57
C ALA A 73 19.32 2.48 2.10
N ARG A 74 19.91 2.99 3.19
CA ARG A 74 20.99 2.32 3.91
C ARG A 74 20.48 1.08 4.67
N LEU A 75 19.27 1.16 5.16
CA LEU A 75 18.57 0.09 5.86
C LEU A 75 17.08 0.22 5.59
N VAL A 76 16.46 -0.88 5.18
CA VAL A 76 15.00 -1.02 5.17
C VAL A 76 14.59 -1.96 6.30
N ILE A 77 13.63 -1.54 7.12
CA ILE A 77 13.05 -2.36 8.18
C ILE A 77 11.64 -2.73 7.75
N ALA A 78 11.38 -4.03 7.62
CA ALA A 78 10.05 -4.57 7.35
C ALA A 78 9.39 -4.94 8.68
N TRP A 79 8.31 -4.24 9.07
CA TRP A 79 7.49 -4.61 10.22
C TRP A 79 6.25 -5.36 9.74
N GLU A 80 6.10 -6.59 10.22
CA GLU A 80 4.99 -7.45 9.88
C GLU A 80 4.50 -8.22 11.11
N TYR A 81 3.20 -8.44 11.22
CA TYR A 81 2.60 -9.14 12.36
C TYR A 81 2.58 -10.65 12.17
N ASP A 82 2.30 -11.10 10.95
CA ASP A 82 2.19 -12.52 10.60
C ASP A 82 3.56 -13.19 10.56
N GLU A 83 3.73 -14.27 11.33
CA GLU A 83 5.00 -14.99 11.42
C GLU A 83 5.41 -15.66 10.11
N ALA A 84 4.44 -16.19 9.36
CA ALA A 84 4.72 -16.83 8.08
C ALA A 84 5.17 -15.81 7.04
N ALA A 85 4.55 -14.63 7.03
CA ALA A 85 4.95 -13.51 6.17
C ALA A 85 6.33 -12.98 6.54
N CYS A 86 6.65 -12.82 7.84
CA CYS A 86 7.99 -12.46 8.28
C CYS A 86 9.04 -13.45 7.79
N THR A 87 8.77 -14.76 7.95
CA THR A 87 9.70 -15.81 7.52
C THR A 87 9.89 -15.78 6.00
N HIS A 88 8.82 -15.67 5.25
CA HIS A 88 8.85 -15.57 3.79
C HIS A 88 9.64 -14.34 3.35
N SER A 89 9.27 -13.16 3.84
CA SER A 89 9.93 -11.89 3.50
C SER A 89 11.44 -11.94 3.79
N HIS A 90 11.84 -12.49 4.93
CA HIS A 90 13.26 -12.65 5.29
C HIS A 90 14.02 -13.54 4.31
N LEU A 91 13.38 -14.58 3.78
CA LEU A 91 14.01 -15.53 2.84
C LEU A 91 14.03 -14.99 1.40
N ALA A 92 12.94 -14.33 0.98
CA ALA A 92 12.75 -13.88 -0.39
C ALA A 92 13.41 -12.51 -0.66
N TYR A 93 13.38 -11.59 0.32
CA TYR A 93 13.83 -10.19 0.17
C TYR A 93 14.96 -9.88 1.16
N ARG A 94 16.18 -10.23 0.76
CA ARG A 94 17.36 -10.15 1.64
C ARG A 94 17.89 -8.74 1.88
N ASP A 95 17.33 -7.74 1.21
CA ASP A 95 17.75 -6.35 1.32
C ASP A 95 17.06 -5.61 2.48
N ALA A 96 16.20 -6.30 3.24
CA ALA A 96 15.48 -5.74 4.38
C ALA A 96 15.78 -6.50 5.69
N ALA A 97 15.77 -5.76 6.80
CA ALA A 97 15.74 -6.32 8.13
C ALA A 97 14.29 -6.58 8.53
N VAL A 98 13.85 -7.83 8.53
CA VAL A 98 12.49 -8.19 8.89
C VAL A 98 12.37 -8.33 10.41
N ALA A 99 11.35 -7.68 10.99
CA ALA A 99 11.01 -7.79 12.39
C ALA A 99 9.52 -8.05 12.55
N ARG A 100 9.17 -9.12 13.27
CA ARG A 100 7.80 -9.38 13.67
C ARG A 100 7.37 -8.34 14.69
N ALA A 101 6.35 -7.55 14.39
CA ALA A 101 5.92 -6.42 15.21
C ALA A 101 4.40 -6.23 15.16
N ASN A 102 3.85 -5.76 16.29
CA ASN A 102 2.54 -5.13 16.30
C ASN A 102 2.73 -3.64 16.00
N LEU A 103 1.98 -3.11 15.05
CA LEU A 103 2.07 -1.70 14.64
C LEU A 103 1.61 -0.72 15.73
N ASP A 104 0.93 -1.20 16.77
CA ASP A 104 0.60 -0.40 17.96
C ASP A 104 1.82 -0.07 18.83
N ALA A 105 2.98 -0.71 18.59
CA ALA A 105 4.22 -0.51 19.35
C ALA A 105 5.42 -0.84 18.45
N LEU A 106 5.85 0.14 17.66
CA LEU A 106 6.92 -0.04 16.69
C LEU A 106 8.28 -0.25 17.37
N PRO A 107 9.02 -1.32 17.02
CA PRO A 107 10.30 -1.64 17.65
C PRO A 107 11.46 -0.81 17.07
N ALA A 108 11.34 0.51 17.20
CA ALA A 108 12.35 1.46 16.81
C ALA A 108 12.47 2.58 17.87
N ARG A 109 13.63 3.21 17.90
CA ARG A 109 13.88 4.37 18.76
C ARG A 109 13.12 5.58 18.25
N ASP A 110 12.88 6.53 19.15
CA ASP A 110 12.37 7.85 18.76
C ASP A 110 13.35 8.50 17.78
N ASP A 111 12.83 9.29 16.85
CA ASP A 111 13.59 10.15 15.94
C ASP A 111 14.67 9.40 15.11
N SER A 112 14.43 8.16 14.72
CA SER A 112 15.45 7.28 14.10
C SER A 112 15.18 6.88 12.66
N ILE A 113 14.01 7.20 12.11
CA ILE A 113 13.53 6.77 10.77
C ILE A 113 13.32 8.00 9.88
N GLU A 114 13.82 7.95 8.67
CA GLU A 114 13.64 9.00 7.67
C GLU A 114 12.29 8.96 6.98
N LEU A 115 11.80 7.74 6.69
CA LEU A 115 10.51 7.54 6.05
C LEU A 115 9.86 6.25 6.57
N VAL A 116 8.57 6.33 6.87
CA VAL A 116 7.70 5.16 7.09
C VAL A 116 6.73 5.10 5.92
N ALA A 117 6.72 3.98 5.19
CA ALA A 117 5.68 3.62 4.23
C ALA A 117 4.74 2.60 4.89
N SER A 118 3.44 2.74 4.63
CA SER A 118 2.41 1.78 5.07
C SER A 118 1.34 1.69 4.00
N CYS A 119 1.40 0.64 3.20
CA CYS A 119 0.58 0.51 2.00
C CYS A 119 -0.47 -0.57 2.19
N GLN A 120 -1.76 -0.21 2.07
CA GLN A 120 -2.92 -1.10 2.25
C GLN A 120 -2.89 -1.81 3.62
N VAL A 121 -2.83 -1.02 4.69
CA VAL A 121 -2.70 -1.49 6.08
C VAL A 121 -3.65 -0.78 7.02
N ILE A 122 -3.80 0.54 6.88
CA ILE A 122 -4.51 1.36 7.87
C ILE A 122 -6.00 1.00 7.95
N GLU A 123 -6.59 0.48 6.90
CA GLU A 123 -7.96 -0.04 6.83
C GLU A 123 -8.21 -1.29 7.70
N HIS A 124 -7.14 -1.99 8.07
CA HIS A 124 -7.19 -3.18 8.92
C HIS A 124 -6.93 -2.91 10.41
N LEU A 125 -6.52 -1.69 10.77
CA LEU A 125 -6.08 -1.37 12.13
C LEU A 125 -7.23 -0.99 13.04
N TRP A 126 -7.33 -1.64 14.21
CA TRP A 126 -8.32 -1.33 15.24
C TRP A 126 -8.00 -0.04 16.02
N ASP A 127 -6.72 0.28 16.20
CA ASP A 127 -6.26 1.51 16.89
C ASP A 127 -5.35 2.32 15.96
N LEU A 128 -5.92 2.77 14.84
CA LEU A 128 -5.22 3.62 13.88
C LEU A 128 -4.60 4.87 14.51
N PRO A 129 -5.27 5.59 15.45
CA PRO A 129 -4.63 6.71 16.12
C PRO A 129 -3.35 6.35 16.87
N ARG A 130 -3.26 5.16 17.46
CA ARG A 130 -2.05 4.69 18.13
C ARG A 130 -0.93 4.39 17.15
N PHE A 131 -1.23 3.71 16.05
CA PHE A 131 -0.27 3.47 14.97
C PHE A 131 0.31 4.78 14.44
N LEU A 132 -0.52 5.76 14.14
CA LEU A 132 -0.07 7.06 13.63
C LEU A 132 0.83 7.79 14.64
N ARG A 133 0.52 7.72 15.95
CA ARG A 133 1.40 8.28 17.00
C ARG A 133 2.74 7.55 17.08
N GLU A 134 2.77 6.23 16.92
CA GLU A 134 4.00 5.45 16.86
C GLU A 134 4.83 5.80 15.61
N CYS A 135 4.20 5.93 14.43
CA CYS A 135 4.89 6.42 13.23
C CYS A 135 5.54 7.79 13.49
N ARG A 136 4.78 8.72 14.08
CA ARG A 136 5.31 10.04 14.43
C ARG A 136 6.47 9.97 15.43
N ARG A 137 6.40 9.09 16.43
CA ARG A 137 7.45 8.90 17.44
C ARG A 137 8.76 8.41 16.83
N VAL A 138 8.69 7.45 15.93
CA VAL A 138 9.90 6.85 15.33
C VAL A 138 10.52 7.70 14.23
N LEU A 139 9.71 8.55 13.57
CA LEU A 139 10.18 9.46 12.54
C LEU A 139 10.99 10.60 13.16
N ARG A 140 12.19 10.87 12.59
CA ARG A 140 12.98 12.03 12.95
C ARG A 140 12.27 13.35 12.58
N PRO A 141 12.60 14.47 13.16
CA PRO A 141 12.09 15.76 12.73
C PRO A 141 12.28 15.96 11.21
N GLY A 142 11.21 16.31 10.51
CA GLY A 142 11.16 16.38 9.05
C GLY A 142 11.10 15.01 8.35
N GLY A 143 11.02 13.90 9.09
CA GLY A 143 10.78 12.57 8.52
C GLY A 143 9.37 12.45 7.95
N THR A 144 9.18 11.53 7.01
CA THR A 144 7.94 11.42 6.22
C THR A 144 7.18 10.15 6.54
N LEU A 145 5.89 10.26 6.80
CA LEU A 145 4.93 9.16 6.72
C LEU A 145 4.23 9.18 5.37
N VAL A 146 4.14 8.02 4.72
CA VAL A 146 3.28 7.81 3.55
C VAL A 146 2.39 6.62 3.84
N VAL A 147 1.08 6.82 3.78
CA VAL A 147 0.07 5.76 3.89
C VAL A 147 -0.70 5.64 2.59
N THR A 148 -1.04 4.41 2.18
CA THR A 148 -2.01 4.20 1.12
C THR A 148 -3.14 3.30 1.60
N THR A 149 -4.35 3.55 1.14
CA THR A 149 -5.55 2.80 1.55
C THR A 149 -6.61 2.88 0.45
N PRO A 150 -7.50 1.88 0.31
CA PRO A 150 -8.62 1.97 -0.63
C PRO A 150 -9.46 3.23 -0.38
N ASN A 151 -9.86 3.89 -1.44
CA ASN A 151 -10.79 5.02 -1.34
C ASN A 151 -12.21 4.47 -1.12
N ARG A 152 -12.79 4.77 0.05
CA ARG A 152 -14.17 4.36 0.39
C ARG A 152 -15.18 4.72 -0.68
N LEU A 153 -15.04 5.91 -1.30
CA LEU A 153 -15.97 6.38 -2.32
C LEU A 153 -15.93 5.52 -3.60
N THR A 154 -14.83 4.79 -3.83
CA THR A 154 -14.66 3.88 -4.97
C THR A 154 -14.98 2.43 -4.61
N PHE A 155 -14.51 1.95 -3.45
CA PHE A 155 -14.66 0.54 -3.06
C PHE A 155 -15.96 0.23 -2.32
N SER A 156 -16.50 1.19 -1.58
CA SER A 156 -17.77 1.07 -0.85
C SER A 156 -18.70 2.23 -1.18
N PRO A 157 -19.06 2.45 -2.47
CA PRO A 157 -19.84 3.59 -2.87
C PRO A 157 -21.20 3.61 -2.16
N GLY A 158 -21.58 4.78 -1.64
CA GLY A 158 -22.84 4.98 -0.91
C GLY A 158 -22.78 4.68 0.58
N LEU A 159 -21.67 4.12 1.09
CA LEU A 159 -21.45 4.01 2.53
C LEU A 159 -20.94 5.32 3.13
N SER A 160 -21.41 5.62 4.34
CA SER A 160 -20.99 6.78 5.12
C SER A 160 -19.78 6.44 6.00
N ARG A 161 -19.16 7.46 6.57
CA ARG A 161 -18.11 7.31 7.58
C ARG A 161 -18.62 6.47 8.77
N GLY A 162 -17.86 5.43 9.15
CA GLY A 162 -18.18 4.52 10.24
C GLY A 162 -19.16 3.41 9.88
N ASP A 163 -19.69 3.38 8.65
CA ASP A 163 -20.41 2.21 8.16
C ASP A 163 -19.44 1.03 7.97
N LYS A 164 -19.95 -0.19 8.14
CA LYS A 164 -19.13 -1.37 7.92
C LYS A 164 -18.75 -1.47 6.43
N PRO A 165 -17.45 -1.57 6.09
CA PRO A 165 -17.00 -1.72 4.71
C PRO A 165 -17.63 -2.91 3.98
N VAL A 166 -17.70 -2.82 2.65
CA VAL A 166 -18.12 -3.96 1.79
C VAL A 166 -17.11 -5.10 1.91
N ASN A 167 -15.81 -4.78 1.96
CA ASN A 167 -14.79 -5.75 2.23
C ASN A 167 -14.84 -6.21 3.70
N PRO A 168 -15.10 -7.52 3.99
CA PRO A 168 -15.27 -8.01 5.34
C PRO A 168 -13.99 -7.99 6.20
N PHE A 169 -12.84 -7.84 5.58
CA PHE A 169 -11.53 -7.79 6.24
C PHE A 169 -11.15 -6.38 6.69
N HIS A 170 -11.78 -5.34 6.13
CA HIS A 170 -11.55 -3.97 6.53
C HIS A 170 -12.30 -3.63 7.82
N VAL A 171 -11.60 -2.95 8.73
CA VAL A 171 -12.19 -2.37 9.95
C VAL A 171 -12.89 -1.06 9.59
N GLU A 172 -12.23 -0.21 8.80
CA GLU A 172 -12.77 1.05 8.30
C GLU A 172 -12.17 1.34 6.91
N GLU A 173 -12.96 1.97 6.04
CA GLU A 173 -12.47 2.57 4.80
C GLU A 173 -12.64 4.10 4.87
N PHE A 174 -11.71 4.80 4.24
CA PHE A 174 -11.55 6.24 4.41
C PHE A 174 -11.85 6.99 3.11
N ASP A 175 -12.31 8.24 3.25
CA ASP A 175 -12.22 9.24 2.20
C ASP A 175 -11.03 10.19 2.45
N ALA A 176 -10.76 11.07 1.47
CA ALA A 176 -9.59 11.96 1.54
C ALA A 176 -9.63 12.90 2.73
N GLN A 177 -10.81 13.42 3.10
CA GLN A 177 -10.96 14.30 4.25
C GLN A 177 -10.64 13.56 5.57
N GLN A 178 -11.06 12.30 5.69
CA GLN A 178 -10.75 11.50 6.88
C GLN A 178 -9.25 11.25 7.04
N ILE A 179 -8.54 10.96 5.94
CA ILE A 179 -7.07 10.78 5.99
C ILE A 179 -6.39 12.08 6.41
N ASP A 180 -6.79 13.22 5.85
CA ASP A 180 -6.28 14.54 6.23
C ASP A 180 -6.49 14.81 7.73
N GLU A 181 -7.70 14.61 8.23
CA GLU A 181 -8.06 14.80 9.65
C GLU A 181 -7.24 13.89 10.58
N LEU A 182 -7.08 12.61 10.21
CA LEU A 182 -6.32 11.63 11.01
C LEU A 182 -4.85 11.98 11.11
N LEU A 183 -4.21 12.38 10.02
CA LEU A 183 -2.81 12.77 10.00
C LEU A 183 -2.58 14.05 10.81
N HIS A 184 -3.44 15.07 10.66
CA HIS A 184 -3.38 16.29 11.48
C HIS A 184 -3.60 15.98 12.96
N ALA A 185 -4.59 15.15 13.31
CA ALA A 185 -4.86 14.75 14.70
C ALA A 185 -3.71 13.98 15.35
N ALA A 186 -2.93 13.24 14.56
CA ALA A 186 -1.72 12.56 15.01
C ALA A 186 -0.51 13.51 15.17
N GLY A 187 -0.64 14.79 14.75
CA GLY A 187 0.38 15.82 14.91
C GLY A 187 1.37 15.89 13.74
N PHE A 188 1.03 15.35 12.59
CA PHE A 188 1.79 15.56 11.36
C PHE A 188 1.54 16.96 10.79
N THR A 189 2.54 17.50 10.11
CA THR A 189 2.52 18.81 9.45
C THR A 189 2.69 18.65 7.95
N GLY A 190 2.35 19.67 7.16
CA GLY A 190 2.47 19.62 5.70
C GLY A 190 1.71 18.46 5.09
N VAL A 191 0.54 18.14 5.68
CA VAL A 191 -0.31 17.03 5.24
C VAL A 191 -0.79 17.28 3.82
N ASP A 192 -0.71 16.25 2.99
CA ASP A 192 -1.25 16.23 1.62
C ASP A 192 -1.93 14.89 1.39
N VAL A 193 -3.04 14.87 0.67
CA VAL A 193 -3.76 13.66 0.29
C VAL A 193 -3.95 13.65 -1.22
N MET A 194 -3.37 12.65 -1.86
CA MET A 194 -3.39 12.46 -3.30
C MET A 194 -4.20 11.20 -3.64
N GLY A 195 -4.53 11.03 -4.91
CA GLY A 195 -5.20 9.85 -5.44
C GLY A 195 -4.28 8.99 -6.30
N LEU A 196 -4.33 7.67 -6.13
CA LEU A 196 -3.81 6.72 -7.10
C LEU A 196 -4.96 6.30 -8.01
N HIS A 197 -4.82 6.58 -9.29
CA HIS A 197 -5.86 6.44 -10.31
C HIS A 197 -5.51 5.37 -11.33
N HIS A 198 -6.53 4.86 -12.01
CA HIS A 198 -6.35 4.11 -13.24
C HIS A 198 -5.73 5.02 -14.31
N GLY A 199 -4.74 4.49 -15.01
CA GLY A 199 -4.17 5.11 -16.21
C GLY A 199 -5.09 4.92 -17.42
N GLU A 200 -4.69 5.51 -18.55
CA GLU A 200 -5.48 5.56 -19.78
C GLU A 200 -5.97 4.18 -20.23
N ARG A 201 -5.12 3.17 -20.22
CA ARG A 201 -5.44 1.81 -20.68
C ARG A 201 -6.53 1.13 -19.86
N ILE A 202 -6.51 1.29 -18.53
CA ILE A 202 -7.58 0.77 -17.67
C ILE A 202 -8.85 1.59 -17.87
N ALA A 203 -8.75 2.91 -17.94
CA ALA A 203 -9.89 3.79 -18.15
C ALA A 203 -10.61 3.54 -19.50
N GLU A 204 -9.85 3.25 -20.56
CA GLU A 204 -10.41 2.82 -21.85
C GLU A 204 -11.17 1.50 -21.71
N TRP A 205 -10.60 0.51 -21.04
CA TRP A 205 -11.27 -0.76 -20.79
C TRP A 205 -12.57 -0.57 -19.99
N GLU A 206 -12.54 0.27 -18.95
CA GLU A 206 -13.71 0.59 -18.12
C GLU A 206 -14.81 1.33 -18.93
N GLY A 207 -14.42 2.13 -19.92
CA GLY A 207 -15.36 2.79 -20.84
C GLY A 207 -16.26 1.82 -21.60
N ASP A 208 -15.73 0.65 -21.94
CA ASP A 208 -16.46 -0.39 -22.69
C ASP A 208 -17.14 -1.42 -21.78
N HIS A 209 -16.62 -1.68 -20.59
CA HIS A 209 -16.99 -2.82 -19.75
C HIS A 209 -17.53 -2.44 -18.36
N GLY A 210 -17.43 -1.18 -17.95
CA GLY A 210 -17.70 -0.73 -16.59
C GLY A 210 -16.53 -0.98 -15.63
N SER A 211 -16.76 -0.75 -14.34
CA SER A 211 -15.69 -0.79 -13.32
C SER A 211 -14.94 -2.13 -13.29
N ILE A 212 -13.63 -2.08 -13.51
CA ILE A 212 -12.75 -3.24 -13.44
C ILE A 212 -12.69 -3.83 -12.02
N VAL A 213 -12.82 -2.99 -10.99
CA VAL A 213 -12.90 -3.43 -9.59
C VAL A 213 -14.16 -4.24 -9.37
N ALA A 214 -15.33 -3.70 -9.77
CA ALA A 214 -16.61 -4.41 -9.63
C ALA A 214 -16.62 -5.71 -10.42
N ALA A 215 -16.07 -5.71 -11.64
CA ALA A 215 -15.99 -6.91 -12.47
C ALA A 215 -15.14 -8.03 -11.84
N GLN A 216 -14.02 -7.67 -11.19
CA GLN A 216 -13.18 -8.64 -10.49
C GLN A 216 -13.85 -9.17 -9.20
N VAL A 217 -14.47 -8.30 -8.41
CA VAL A 217 -15.21 -8.69 -7.21
C VAL A 217 -16.34 -9.68 -7.57
N GLU A 218 -17.14 -9.36 -8.58
CA GLU A 218 -18.19 -10.26 -9.10
C GLU A 218 -17.63 -11.59 -9.60
N ALA A 219 -16.50 -11.54 -10.31
CA ALA A 219 -15.86 -12.76 -10.82
C ALA A 219 -15.40 -13.68 -9.70
N VAL A 220 -14.82 -13.14 -8.62
CA VAL A 220 -14.38 -13.90 -7.44
C VAL A 220 -15.57 -14.45 -6.67
N LEU A 221 -16.58 -13.62 -6.36
CA LEU A 221 -17.74 -14.03 -5.56
C LEU A 221 -18.56 -15.16 -6.21
N HIS A 222 -18.60 -15.19 -7.52
CA HIS A 222 -19.42 -16.15 -8.28
C HIS A 222 -18.62 -17.20 -9.05
N ASP A 223 -17.29 -17.20 -8.90
CA ASP A 223 -16.37 -18.04 -9.70
C ASP A 223 -16.65 -17.92 -11.22
N ARG A 224 -16.87 -16.68 -11.71
CA ARG A 224 -17.29 -16.39 -13.09
C ARG A 224 -16.38 -15.36 -13.74
N TRP A 225 -15.23 -15.81 -14.18
CA TRP A 225 -14.29 -14.99 -14.92
C TRP A 225 -14.61 -14.96 -16.42
N SER A 226 -14.91 -13.79 -16.97
CA SER A 226 -14.98 -13.66 -18.43
C SER A 226 -13.57 -13.78 -19.03
N THR A 227 -13.48 -14.27 -20.27
CA THR A 227 -12.21 -14.38 -20.99
C THR A 227 -11.59 -13.01 -21.18
N ASP A 228 -12.38 -11.99 -21.48
CA ASP A 228 -11.91 -10.62 -21.75
C ASP A 228 -11.34 -9.97 -20.49
N LEU A 229 -12.05 -10.05 -19.35
CA LEU A 229 -11.56 -9.56 -18.07
C LEU A 229 -10.24 -10.24 -17.70
N ARG A 230 -10.21 -11.58 -17.71
CA ARG A 230 -9.01 -12.33 -17.35
C ARG A 230 -7.83 -12.04 -18.27
N SER A 231 -8.08 -11.92 -19.57
CA SER A 231 -7.03 -11.59 -20.54
C SER A 231 -6.49 -10.18 -20.31
N PHE A 232 -7.34 -9.23 -19.96
CA PHE A 232 -6.94 -7.86 -19.70
C PHE A 232 -6.14 -7.75 -18.41
N ILE A 233 -6.65 -8.25 -17.26
CA ILE A 233 -5.97 -8.11 -15.96
C ILE A 233 -4.57 -8.71 -15.96
N ARG A 234 -4.35 -9.84 -16.69
CA ARG A 234 -3.04 -10.48 -16.85
C ARG A 234 -1.99 -9.63 -17.56
N THR A 235 -2.42 -8.56 -18.21
CA THR A 235 -1.53 -7.61 -18.87
C THR A 235 -1.36 -6.30 -18.09
N VAL A 236 -2.09 -6.14 -16.98
CA VAL A 236 -2.01 -4.94 -16.15
C VAL A 236 -0.68 -4.93 -15.40
N ASP A 237 -0.01 -3.79 -15.44
CA ASP A 237 1.20 -3.56 -14.66
C ASP A 237 1.16 -2.19 -13.96
N ARG A 238 2.16 -1.90 -13.13
CA ARG A 238 2.21 -0.65 -12.35
C ARG A 238 2.15 0.63 -13.18
N ARG A 239 2.48 0.60 -14.47
CA ARG A 239 2.42 1.77 -15.38
C ARG A 239 0.99 2.12 -15.79
N ASP A 240 0.05 1.23 -15.51
CA ASP A 240 -1.38 1.46 -15.72
C ASP A 240 -2.03 2.23 -14.57
N PHE A 241 -1.21 2.69 -13.62
CA PHE A 241 -1.66 3.50 -12.49
C PHE A 241 -0.88 4.81 -12.40
N VAL A 242 -1.56 5.87 -11.95
CA VAL A 242 -1.00 7.21 -11.85
C VAL A 242 -1.38 7.86 -10.53
N VAL A 243 -0.40 8.39 -9.79
CA VAL A 243 -0.67 9.23 -8.62
C VAL A 243 -0.81 10.68 -9.05
N SER A 244 -1.89 11.33 -8.63
CA SER A 244 -2.19 12.73 -8.93
C SER A 244 -2.73 13.48 -7.70
N PRO A 245 -2.69 14.83 -7.70
CA PRO A 245 -3.25 15.63 -6.60
C PRO A 245 -4.76 15.50 -6.44
N SER A 246 -5.51 15.11 -7.47
CA SER A 246 -6.95 14.87 -7.35
C SER A 246 -7.19 13.56 -6.57
N THR A 247 -8.23 13.54 -5.76
CA THR A 247 -8.73 12.33 -5.09
C THR A 247 -10.05 11.85 -5.66
N ASP A 248 -10.64 12.61 -6.59
CA ASP A 248 -11.92 12.29 -7.22
C ASP A 248 -11.77 11.06 -8.14
N GLY A 249 -12.53 10.01 -7.86
CA GLY A 249 -12.48 8.76 -8.63
C GLY A 249 -11.18 7.96 -8.46
N ALA A 250 -10.33 8.32 -7.50
CA ALA A 250 -9.13 7.55 -7.19
C ALA A 250 -9.48 6.15 -6.69
N ALA A 251 -8.72 5.14 -7.12
CA ALA A 251 -8.80 3.80 -6.55
C ALA A 251 -8.28 3.81 -5.12
N ASP A 252 -7.10 4.37 -4.89
CA ASP A 252 -6.54 4.53 -3.54
C ASP A 252 -6.30 5.99 -3.20
N LEU A 253 -6.28 6.25 -1.90
CA LEU A 253 -5.80 7.48 -1.32
C LEU A 253 -4.34 7.31 -0.90
N VAL A 254 -3.55 8.35 -1.10
CA VAL A 254 -2.15 8.44 -0.70
C VAL A 254 -2.00 9.60 0.28
N GLY A 255 -1.97 9.30 1.57
CA GLY A 255 -1.78 10.29 2.62
C GLY A 255 -0.30 10.50 2.92
N ILE A 256 0.14 11.75 2.99
CA ILE A 256 1.51 12.16 3.28
C ILE A 256 1.50 13.07 4.49
N GLY A 257 2.42 12.87 5.43
CA GLY A 257 2.59 13.76 6.56
C GLY A 257 4.05 13.84 6.99
N TYR A 258 4.46 14.99 7.51
CA TYR A 258 5.83 15.22 7.98
C TYR A 258 5.83 15.33 9.50
N ALA A 259 6.76 14.64 10.15
CA ALA A 259 7.01 14.81 11.58
C ALA A 259 7.57 16.23 11.85
N PRO A 260 7.02 16.98 12.83
CA PRO A 260 7.45 18.34 13.15
C PRO A 260 8.87 18.38 13.72
#